data_718f828436b42632e06f611b16ef1a52
#
_entry.id   718f828436b42632e06f611b16ef1a52
#
_cell.length_a   1.000
_cell.length_b   1.000
_cell.length_c   1.000
_cell.angle_alpha   90.00
_cell.angle_beta   90.00
_cell.angle_gamma   90.00
#
_symmetry.space_group_name_H-M   'P 1'
#
loop_
_entity.id
_entity.type
_entity.pdbx_description
1 polymer ?
#
loop_
_entity_poly.entity_id
_entity_poly.type
_entity_poly.pdbx_seq_one_letter_code
_entity_poly.pdbx_strand_id
1 'polypeptide(L)'
;MYILEIEHIAKRFGATQAVDDVCFKVEQGEIFGLLGPNGAGKTTSIRIMLDIFKPDHGSISILGGPMTEEKKNRIGYMPEERGLYQDISLESCLLYLASLKDIPNLEARKRLSEYLERFDLAAHKNKKVKELSKGMQQKAQLISTILHQPELVIIDEPFAALDPLNVQLVKDLLLDMRAHGTTILMSTHQMHQVEEMCDRIVLINQGKDVLYGSLDEIRRQFSGHAVDVRSKDPLPELAQIIDAIPQNGNTRLVLSENTQPQDIFIALANQNVHLEKFEIAIPSLDEIFIHVVKGSET
;
A
#
# COMPACT_ATOMS: atom_id res chain seq x y z
N MET A 1 17.46 5.30 8.74
CA MET A 1 16.85 6.11 9.84
C MET A 1 15.34 5.95 9.74
N TYR A 2 14.65 5.72 10.88
CA TYR A 2 13.20 5.59 10.86
C TYR A 2 12.53 6.97 10.90
N ILE A 3 11.58 7.21 9.99
CA ILE A 3 10.77 8.42 9.96
C ILE A 3 9.48 8.26 10.77
N LEU A 4 9.01 7.01 10.91
CA LEU A 4 7.85 6.62 11.71
C LEU A 4 8.18 5.35 12.47
N GLU A 5 7.92 5.34 13.76
CA GLU A 5 8.03 4.18 14.64
C GLU A 5 6.73 4.06 15.42
N ILE A 6 6.13 2.89 15.36
CA ILE A 6 4.90 2.53 16.06
C ILE A 6 5.22 1.37 16.98
N GLU A 7 4.97 1.55 18.27
CA GLU A 7 5.31 0.60 19.30
C GLU A 7 4.06 0.20 20.08
N HIS A 8 3.57 -1.00 19.80
CA HIS A 8 2.50 -1.68 20.53
C HIS A 8 1.25 -0.81 20.75
N ILE A 9 0.79 -0.10 19.69
CA ILE A 9 -0.38 0.74 19.81
C ILE A 9 -1.67 -0.09 19.91
N ALA A 10 -2.56 0.35 20.77
CA ALA A 10 -3.91 -0.20 20.91
C ALA A 10 -4.96 0.91 20.99
N LYS A 11 -6.16 0.64 20.44
CA LYS A 11 -7.29 1.58 20.48
C LYS A 11 -8.62 0.85 20.49
N ARG A 12 -9.44 1.21 21.47
CA ARG A 12 -10.79 0.69 21.61
C ARG A 12 -11.83 1.82 21.48
N PHE A 13 -12.94 1.53 20.84
CA PHE A 13 -14.11 2.39 20.76
C PHE A 13 -15.33 1.64 21.31
N GLY A 14 -15.71 1.97 22.53
CA GLY A 14 -16.77 1.23 23.23
C GLY A 14 -16.42 -0.26 23.38
N ALA A 15 -17.22 -1.13 22.79
CA ALA A 15 -16.98 -2.59 22.81
C ALA A 15 -16.00 -3.07 21.71
N THR A 16 -15.69 -2.23 20.71
CA THR A 16 -14.89 -2.63 19.54
C THR A 16 -13.43 -2.32 19.76
N GLN A 17 -12.58 -3.35 19.71
CA GLN A 17 -11.11 -3.21 19.64
C GLN A 17 -10.74 -2.94 18.16
N ALA A 18 -10.42 -1.69 17.84
CA ALA A 18 -10.13 -1.28 16.46
C ALA A 18 -8.66 -1.48 16.10
N VAL A 19 -7.75 -1.34 17.06
CA VAL A 19 -6.32 -1.62 16.95
C VAL A 19 -5.89 -2.35 18.21
N ASP A 20 -5.18 -3.45 18.07
CA ASP A 20 -4.80 -4.36 19.16
C ASP A 20 -3.35 -4.83 18.97
N ASP A 21 -2.41 -4.11 19.59
CA ASP A 21 -0.98 -4.44 19.58
C ASP A 21 -0.30 -4.32 18.20
N VAL A 22 -0.48 -3.19 17.49
CA VAL A 22 0.20 -2.94 16.21
C VAL A 22 1.58 -2.34 16.44
N CYS A 23 2.61 -2.95 15.79
CA CYS A 23 4.02 -2.57 15.92
C CYS A 23 4.73 -2.64 14.56
N PHE A 24 5.26 -1.52 14.06
CA PHE A 24 6.09 -1.49 12.84
C PHE A 24 6.87 -0.18 12.74
N LYS A 25 7.86 -0.16 11.82
CA LYS A 25 8.70 1.02 11.56
C LYS A 25 8.78 1.28 10.07
N VAL A 26 8.83 2.57 9.71
CA VAL A 26 8.98 3.04 8.33
C VAL A 26 10.31 3.75 8.20
N GLU A 27 11.09 3.38 7.18
CA GLU A 27 12.39 3.99 6.89
C GLU A 27 12.23 5.27 6.06
N GLN A 28 13.18 6.18 6.20
CA GLN A 28 13.16 7.40 5.41
C GLN A 28 13.43 7.10 3.93
N GLY A 29 12.59 7.65 3.03
CA GLY A 29 12.75 7.53 1.59
C GLY A 29 12.22 6.22 1.00
N GLU A 30 11.45 5.41 1.77
CA GLU A 30 10.77 4.22 1.23
C GLU A 30 9.31 4.49 0.87
N ILE A 31 8.74 3.62 0.04
CA ILE A 31 7.29 3.46 -0.11
C ILE A 31 6.86 2.27 0.73
N PHE A 32 6.06 2.56 1.76
CA PHE A 32 5.59 1.58 2.73
C PHE A 32 4.10 1.29 2.57
N GLY A 33 3.73 0.02 2.48
CA GLY A 33 2.34 -0.44 2.33
C GLY A 33 1.70 -0.82 3.66
N LEU A 34 0.56 -0.20 3.99
CA LEU A 34 -0.29 -0.56 5.11
C LEU A 34 -1.49 -1.34 4.59
N LEU A 35 -1.44 -2.66 4.69
CA LEU A 35 -2.37 -3.58 4.06
C LEU A 35 -3.40 -4.15 5.03
N GLY A 36 -4.48 -4.68 4.50
CA GLY A 36 -5.49 -5.40 5.27
C GLY A 36 -6.89 -5.24 4.71
N PRO A 37 -7.84 -6.08 5.11
CA PRO A 37 -9.22 -5.99 4.70
C PRO A 37 -9.90 -4.72 5.24
N ASN A 38 -11.10 -4.43 4.73
CA ASN A 38 -11.92 -3.35 5.28
C ASN A 38 -12.27 -3.65 6.75
N GLY A 39 -12.13 -2.64 7.61
CA GLY A 39 -12.35 -2.81 9.04
C GLY A 39 -11.18 -3.42 9.82
N ALA A 40 -10.04 -3.73 9.17
CA ALA A 40 -8.87 -4.31 9.84
C ALA A 40 -8.17 -3.38 10.85
N GLY A 41 -8.47 -2.06 10.84
CA GLY A 41 -7.84 -1.08 11.72
C GLY A 41 -6.88 -0.10 11.02
N LYS A 42 -6.69 -0.18 9.68
CA LYS A 42 -5.76 0.67 8.91
C LYS A 42 -6.01 2.17 9.12
N THR A 43 -7.21 2.66 8.79
CA THR A 43 -7.57 4.07 8.93
C THR A 43 -7.51 4.54 10.40
N THR A 44 -7.84 3.67 11.36
CA THR A 44 -7.69 3.99 12.79
C THR A 44 -6.22 4.16 13.15
N SER A 45 -5.34 3.26 12.69
CA SER A 45 -3.88 3.38 12.89
C SER A 45 -3.33 4.66 12.27
N ILE A 46 -3.74 5.02 11.03
CA ILE A 46 -3.37 6.29 10.40
C ILE A 46 -3.81 7.49 11.25
N ARG A 47 -5.03 7.49 11.75
CA ARG A 47 -5.55 8.59 12.59
C ARG A 47 -4.80 8.70 13.93
N ILE A 48 -4.29 7.58 14.47
CA ILE A 48 -3.44 7.58 15.66
C ILE A 48 -2.05 8.15 15.31
N MET A 49 -1.44 7.75 14.17
CA MET A 49 -0.16 8.29 13.69
C MET A 49 -0.19 9.81 13.55
N LEU A 50 -1.32 10.36 13.08
CA LEU A 50 -1.53 11.78 12.87
C LEU A 50 -1.98 12.55 14.13
N ASP A 51 -2.03 11.87 15.29
CA ASP A 51 -2.48 12.44 16.55
C ASP A 51 -3.95 12.94 16.54
N ILE A 52 -4.76 12.45 15.59
CA ILE A 52 -6.21 12.69 15.55
C ILE A 52 -6.90 11.88 16.66
N PHE A 53 -6.44 10.65 16.87
CA PHE A 53 -6.83 9.82 18.01
C PHE A 53 -5.62 9.55 18.90
N LYS A 54 -5.81 9.63 20.21
CA LYS A 54 -4.79 9.15 21.17
C LYS A 54 -4.90 7.63 21.29
N PRO A 55 -3.78 6.89 21.24
CA PRO A 55 -3.80 5.48 21.55
C PRO A 55 -4.15 5.25 23.03
N ASP A 56 -4.74 4.12 23.35
CA ASP A 56 -5.01 3.74 24.74
C ASP A 56 -3.76 3.12 25.38
N HIS A 57 -2.89 2.47 24.55
CA HIS A 57 -1.59 1.94 24.92
C HIS A 57 -0.60 2.14 23.77
N GLY A 58 0.70 2.00 24.07
CA GLY A 58 1.77 2.12 23.12
C GLY A 58 2.20 3.55 22.85
N SER A 59 3.15 3.71 21.93
CA SER A 59 3.74 5.01 21.58
C SER A 59 3.96 5.15 20.09
N ILE A 60 4.04 6.41 19.62
CA ILE A 60 4.38 6.75 18.24
C ILE A 60 5.45 7.82 18.23
N SER A 61 6.52 7.54 17.47
CA SER A 61 7.52 8.51 17.08
C SER A 61 7.39 8.80 15.58
N ILE A 62 7.17 10.05 15.22
CA ILE A 62 7.09 10.51 13.83
C ILE A 62 8.04 11.68 13.65
N LEU A 63 8.83 11.66 12.56
CA LEU A 63 9.88 12.67 12.32
C LEU A 63 10.79 12.88 13.55
N GLY A 64 11.21 11.76 14.17
CA GLY A 64 12.16 11.76 15.29
C GLY A 64 11.57 12.14 16.66
N GLY A 65 10.27 11.86 16.92
CA GLY A 65 9.65 12.05 18.25
C GLY A 65 8.13 12.21 18.18
N PRO A 66 7.45 12.58 19.27
CA PRO A 66 6.00 12.72 19.27
C PRO A 66 5.52 13.78 18.29
N MET A 67 4.25 13.72 17.88
CA MET A 67 3.62 14.69 16.99
C MET A 67 3.63 16.10 17.60
N THR A 68 3.93 17.10 16.79
CA THR A 68 3.84 18.52 17.12
C THR A 68 3.20 19.30 15.99
N GLU A 69 2.72 20.52 16.23
CA GLU A 69 2.13 21.36 15.18
C GLU A 69 3.13 21.65 14.04
N GLU A 70 4.41 21.88 14.37
CA GLU A 70 5.46 22.08 13.36
C GLU A 70 5.63 20.84 12.45
N LYS A 71 5.59 19.64 13.01
CA LYS A 71 5.69 18.40 12.23
C LYS A 71 4.50 18.19 11.31
N LYS A 72 3.30 18.65 11.67
CA LYS A 72 2.12 18.59 10.79
C LYS A 72 2.33 19.33 9.48
N ASN A 73 3.12 20.41 9.47
CA ASN A 73 3.47 21.14 8.24
C ASN A 73 4.47 20.38 7.34
N ARG A 74 5.14 19.35 7.87
CA ARG A 74 6.07 18.48 7.13
C ARG A 74 5.41 17.16 6.68
N ILE A 75 4.12 16.98 6.98
CA ILE A 75 3.35 15.77 6.66
C ILE A 75 2.20 16.12 5.73
N GLY A 76 2.09 15.36 4.64
CA GLY A 76 0.92 15.33 3.78
C GLY A 76 -0.02 14.18 4.17
N TYR A 77 -1.30 14.45 4.33
CA TYR A 77 -2.29 13.42 4.58
C TYR A 77 -3.44 13.49 3.59
N MET A 78 -3.70 12.39 2.91
CA MET A 78 -4.83 12.19 2.04
C MET A 78 -5.75 11.12 2.63
N PRO A 79 -6.90 11.49 3.22
CA PRO A 79 -7.89 10.52 3.68
C PRO A 79 -8.63 9.88 2.50
N GLU A 80 -9.21 8.70 2.71
CA GLU A 80 -10.10 8.03 1.77
C GLU A 80 -11.32 8.89 1.42
N GLU A 81 -11.90 9.55 2.44
CA GLU A 81 -13.01 10.49 2.26
C GLU A 81 -12.54 11.81 1.67
N ARG A 82 -13.36 12.39 0.78
CA ARG A 82 -12.99 13.65 0.12
C ARG A 82 -13.14 14.83 1.05
N GLY A 83 -12.03 15.54 1.30
CA GLY A 83 -11.93 16.69 2.18
C GLY A 83 -11.93 18.05 1.48
N LEU A 84 -12.20 18.12 0.17
CA LEU A 84 -12.16 19.39 -0.57
C LEU A 84 -13.44 20.22 -0.40
N TYR A 85 -13.30 21.54 -0.32
CA TYR A 85 -14.44 22.49 -0.24
C TYR A 85 -15.21 22.54 -1.56
N GLN A 86 -16.45 22.06 -1.56
CA GLN A 86 -17.23 21.75 -2.75
C GLN A 86 -17.75 22.99 -3.50
N ASP A 87 -18.01 24.11 -2.81
CA ASP A 87 -18.70 25.28 -3.38
C ASP A 87 -17.79 26.40 -3.87
N ILE A 88 -16.48 26.22 -3.76
CA ILE A 88 -15.47 27.18 -4.26
C ILE A 88 -14.74 26.63 -5.47
N SER A 89 -14.03 27.46 -6.23
CA SER A 89 -13.24 27.02 -7.37
C SER A 89 -12.09 26.10 -6.96
N LEU A 90 -11.67 25.20 -7.86
CA LEU A 90 -10.55 24.29 -7.62
C LEU A 90 -9.29 25.07 -7.22
N GLU A 91 -8.93 26.11 -7.97
CA GLU A 91 -7.74 26.94 -7.66
C GLU A 91 -7.85 27.58 -6.27
N SER A 92 -9.00 28.17 -5.94
CA SER A 92 -9.20 28.80 -4.64
C SER A 92 -9.14 27.79 -3.49
N CYS A 93 -9.70 26.59 -3.69
CA CYS A 93 -9.65 25.51 -2.72
C CYS A 93 -8.19 25.08 -2.43
N LEU A 94 -7.42 24.81 -3.50
CA LEU A 94 -6.05 24.32 -3.35
C LEU A 94 -5.10 25.38 -2.78
N LEU A 95 -5.26 26.65 -3.18
CA LEU A 95 -4.48 27.76 -2.61
C LEU A 95 -4.83 28.00 -1.13
N TYR A 96 -6.10 27.87 -0.76
CA TYR A 96 -6.50 27.98 0.65
C TYR A 96 -5.86 26.87 1.49
N LEU A 97 -5.93 25.61 1.02
CA LEU A 97 -5.29 24.47 1.72
C LEU A 97 -3.77 24.64 1.82
N ALA A 98 -3.12 25.18 0.76
CA ALA A 98 -1.70 25.51 0.78
C ALA A 98 -1.37 26.59 1.83
N SER A 99 -2.24 27.58 2.01
CA SER A 99 -2.01 28.63 3.02
C SER A 99 -2.05 28.10 4.45
N LEU A 100 -2.77 27.03 4.71
CA LEU A 100 -2.78 26.34 6.02
C LEU A 100 -1.47 25.59 6.33
N LYS A 101 -0.61 25.45 5.32
CA LYS A 101 0.74 24.84 5.41
C LYS A 101 1.85 25.88 5.32
N ASP A 102 1.53 27.15 5.56
CA ASP A 102 2.47 28.28 5.58
C ASP A 102 3.26 28.47 4.27
N ILE A 103 2.74 27.97 3.12
CA ILE A 103 3.38 28.20 1.82
C ILE A 103 3.14 29.63 1.36
N PRO A 104 4.18 30.41 1.00
CA PRO A 104 4.00 31.73 0.42
C PRO A 104 3.13 31.68 -0.84
N ASN A 105 2.18 32.61 -1.00
CA ASN A 105 1.18 32.58 -2.07
C ASN A 105 1.78 32.49 -3.47
N LEU A 106 2.88 33.21 -3.73
CA LEU A 106 3.56 33.17 -5.02
C LEU A 106 4.10 31.77 -5.33
N GLU A 107 4.71 31.14 -4.37
CA GLU A 107 5.25 29.78 -4.48
C GLU A 107 4.13 28.75 -4.65
N ALA A 108 3.06 28.87 -3.84
CA ALA A 108 1.88 28.01 -3.96
C ALA A 108 1.27 28.07 -5.36
N ARG A 109 1.12 29.27 -5.95
CA ARG A 109 0.58 29.44 -7.30
C ARG A 109 1.47 28.81 -8.37
N LYS A 110 2.79 28.97 -8.25
CA LYS A 110 3.74 28.38 -9.18
C LYS A 110 3.63 26.86 -9.18
N ARG A 111 3.78 26.24 -8.00
CA ARG A 111 3.67 24.77 -7.84
C ARG A 111 2.30 24.25 -8.26
N LEU A 112 1.24 24.97 -7.89
CA LEU A 112 -0.12 24.60 -8.27
C LEU A 112 -0.31 24.58 -9.79
N SER A 113 0.22 25.56 -10.51
CA SER A 113 0.14 25.58 -11.98
C SER A 113 0.82 24.35 -12.60
N GLU A 114 2.00 23.97 -12.11
CA GLU A 114 2.73 22.79 -12.56
C GLU A 114 1.95 21.49 -12.31
N TYR A 115 1.36 21.34 -11.12
CA TYR A 115 0.54 20.15 -10.81
C TYR A 115 -0.78 20.12 -11.59
N LEU A 116 -1.45 21.27 -11.79
CA LEU A 116 -2.67 21.31 -12.57
C LEU A 116 -2.44 20.90 -14.03
N GLU A 117 -1.32 21.30 -14.63
CA GLU A 117 -0.92 20.81 -15.96
C GLU A 117 -0.60 19.31 -15.94
N ARG A 118 0.23 18.83 -14.99
CA ARG A 118 0.61 17.42 -14.87
C ARG A 118 -0.60 16.49 -14.74
N PHE A 119 -1.67 16.96 -14.07
CA PHE A 119 -2.89 16.16 -13.81
C PHE A 119 -4.05 16.43 -14.76
N ASP A 120 -3.84 17.22 -15.84
CA ASP A 120 -4.91 17.61 -16.78
C ASP A 120 -6.07 18.33 -16.09
N LEU A 121 -5.79 19.18 -15.11
CA LEU A 121 -6.78 19.97 -14.36
C LEU A 121 -6.72 21.46 -14.67
N ALA A 122 -5.75 21.94 -15.45
CA ALA A 122 -5.54 23.36 -15.74
C ALA A 122 -6.77 24.04 -16.36
N ALA A 123 -7.43 23.38 -17.32
CA ALA A 123 -8.65 23.87 -17.95
C ALA A 123 -9.86 23.93 -16.99
N HIS A 124 -9.76 23.27 -15.83
CA HIS A 124 -10.83 23.16 -14.85
C HIS A 124 -10.61 24.00 -13.57
N LYS A 125 -9.52 24.76 -13.48
CA LYS A 125 -9.13 25.50 -12.28
C LYS A 125 -10.19 26.47 -11.75
N ASN A 126 -11.00 27.04 -12.64
CA ASN A 126 -12.07 27.99 -12.31
C ASN A 126 -13.41 27.31 -11.99
N LYS A 127 -13.56 25.98 -12.23
CA LYS A 127 -14.78 25.24 -11.89
C LYS A 127 -14.87 25.03 -10.40
N LYS A 128 -16.08 24.98 -9.87
CA LYS A 128 -16.32 24.57 -8.49
C LYS A 128 -15.92 23.10 -8.31
N VAL A 129 -15.37 22.75 -7.15
CA VAL A 129 -14.93 21.38 -6.88
C VAL A 129 -16.05 20.36 -7.10
N LYS A 130 -17.29 20.66 -6.72
CA LYS A 130 -18.46 19.79 -6.94
C LYS A 130 -18.79 19.52 -8.42
N GLU A 131 -18.30 20.34 -9.35
CA GLU A 131 -18.50 20.16 -10.80
C GLU A 131 -17.47 19.23 -11.43
N LEU A 132 -16.46 18.82 -10.68
CA LEU A 132 -15.42 17.90 -11.11
C LEU A 132 -15.89 16.45 -10.99
N SER A 133 -15.44 15.59 -11.90
CA SER A 133 -15.64 14.15 -11.77
C SER A 133 -14.97 13.58 -10.52
N LYS A 134 -15.37 12.39 -10.10
CA LYS A 134 -14.77 11.70 -8.95
C LYS A 134 -13.25 11.56 -9.08
N GLY A 135 -12.75 11.13 -10.26
CA GLY A 135 -11.32 11.02 -10.52
C GLY A 135 -10.60 12.37 -10.52
N MET A 136 -11.22 13.43 -11.04
CA MET A 136 -10.65 14.80 -10.97
C MET A 136 -10.56 15.29 -9.52
N GLN A 137 -11.57 15.03 -8.70
CA GLN A 137 -11.53 15.37 -7.27
C GLN A 137 -10.44 14.59 -6.54
N GLN A 138 -10.23 13.30 -6.87
CA GLN A 138 -9.15 12.49 -6.31
C GLN A 138 -7.76 13.08 -6.64
N LYS A 139 -7.55 13.45 -7.92
CA LYS A 139 -6.32 14.12 -8.36
C LYS A 139 -6.12 15.46 -7.64
N ALA A 140 -7.17 16.24 -7.50
CA ALA A 140 -7.12 17.53 -6.78
C ALA A 140 -6.78 17.33 -5.29
N GLN A 141 -7.32 16.30 -4.65
CA GLN A 141 -7.00 15.96 -3.26
C GLN A 141 -5.54 15.53 -3.10
N LEU A 142 -5.02 14.75 -4.04
CA LEU A 142 -3.60 14.40 -4.05
C LEU A 142 -2.71 15.64 -4.20
N ILE A 143 -3.05 16.58 -5.12
CA ILE A 143 -2.33 17.86 -5.25
C ILE A 143 -2.34 18.61 -3.91
N SER A 144 -3.47 18.73 -3.23
CA SER A 144 -3.55 19.43 -1.94
C SER A 144 -2.63 18.79 -0.88
N THR A 145 -2.47 17.47 -0.96
CA THR A 145 -1.66 16.68 -0.01
C THR A 145 -0.16 16.92 -0.19
N ILE A 146 0.30 17.16 -1.43
CA ILE A 146 1.73 17.22 -1.75
C ILE A 146 2.24 18.62 -2.09
N LEU A 147 1.36 19.61 -2.26
CA LEU A 147 1.71 20.97 -2.72
C LEU A 147 2.75 21.67 -1.83
N HIS A 148 2.76 21.35 -0.53
CA HIS A 148 3.71 21.89 0.44
C HIS A 148 5.05 21.13 0.51
N GLN A 149 5.26 20.11 -0.38
CA GLN A 149 6.49 19.30 -0.43
C GLN A 149 6.82 18.63 0.92
N PRO A 150 5.92 17.77 1.43
CA PRO A 150 6.11 17.10 2.71
C PRO A 150 7.28 16.09 2.69
N GLU A 151 7.87 15.84 3.85
CA GLU A 151 8.89 14.80 4.04
C GLU A 151 8.26 13.41 4.18
N LEU A 152 7.03 13.35 4.72
CA LEU A 152 6.22 12.13 4.84
C LEU A 152 4.85 12.37 4.25
N VAL A 153 4.43 11.49 3.35
CA VAL A 153 3.08 11.46 2.77
C VAL A 153 2.37 10.21 3.25
N ILE A 154 1.19 10.39 3.85
CA ILE A 154 0.31 9.30 4.26
C ILE A 154 -0.95 9.38 3.39
N ILE A 155 -1.23 8.31 2.65
CA ILE A 155 -2.34 8.26 1.69
C ILE A 155 -3.23 7.05 2.00
N ASP A 156 -4.50 7.31 2.22
CA ASP A 156 -5.51 6.25 2.39
C ASP A 156 -6.21 6.02 1.04
N GLU A 157 -6.00 4.84 0.43
CA GLU A 157 -6.53 4.42 -0.88
C GLU A 157 -6.19 5.38 -2.04
N PRO A 158 -4.90 5.52 -2.44
CA PRO A 158 -4.46 6.50 -3.45
C PRO A 158 -5.08 6.31 -4.83
N PHE A 159 -5.46 5.09 -5.20
CA PHE A 159 -5.92 4.72 -6.54
C PHE A 159 -7.45 4.61 -6.65
N ALA A 160 -8.18 4.90 -5.58
CA ALA A 160 -9.63 4.81 -5.58
C ALA A 160 -10.27 5.73 -6.63
N ALA A 161 -11.24 5.20 -7.38
CA ALA A 161 -12.01 5.92 -8.41
C ALA A 161 -11.18 6.49 -9.59
N LEU A 162 -9.96 6.01 -9.81
CA LEU A 162 -9.12 6.34 -10.95
C LEU A 162 -9.21 5.26 -12.03
N ASP A 163 -9.18 5.69 -13.29
CA ASP A 163 -8.97 4.80 -14.42
C ASP A 163 -7.48 4.39 -14.55
N PRO A 164 -7.14 3.37 -15.35
CA PRO A 164 -5.76 2.87 -15.44
C PRO A 164 -4.72 3.91 -15.83
N LEU A 165 -5.06 4.88 -16.69
CA LEU A 165 -4.13 5.95 -17.10
C LEU A 165 -3.82 6.90 -15.94
N ASN A 166 -4.86 7.28 -15.20
CA ASN A 166 -4.71 8.13 -14.01
C ASN A 166 -4.02 7.38 -12.85
N VAL A 167 -4.23 6.05 -12.71
CA VAL A 167 -3.46 5.23 -11.77
C VAL A 167 -1.97 5.29 -12.10
N GLN A 168 -1.58 5.13 -13.37
CA GLN A 168 -0.16 5.20 -13.76
C GLN A 168 0.43 6.59 -13.48
N LEU A 169 -0.30 7.65 -13.77
CA LEU A 169 0.12 9.03 -13.48
C LEU A 169 0.41 9.25 -11.98
N VAL A 170 -0.45 8.71 -11.12
CA VAL A 170 -0.25 8.78 -9.66
C VAL A 170 0.95 7.94 -9.22
N LYS A 171 1.13 6.73 -9.76
CA LYS A 171 2.32 5.89 -9.49
C LYS A 171 3.61 6.62 -9.85
N ASP A 172 3.68 7.17 -11.06
CA ASP A 172 4.85 7.89 -11.55
C ASP A 172 5.17 9.11 -10.65
N LEU A 173 4.15 9.81 -10.17
CA LEU A 173 4.32 10.90 -9.22
C LEU A 173 4.90 10.41 -7.89
N LEU A 174 4.35 9.35 -7.30
CA LEU A 174 4.79 8.84 -6.00
C LEU A 174 6.23 8.28 -6.09
N LEU A 175 6.57 7.60 -7.17
CA LEU A 175 7.94 7.14 -7.44
C LEU A 175 8.92 8.30 -7.60
N ASP A 176 8.52 9.36 -8.31
CA ASP A 176 9.29 10.59 -8.47
C ASP A 176 9.53 11.29 -7.12
N MET A 177 8.50 11.41 -6.28
CA MET A 177 8.62 11.96 -4.93
C MET A 177 9.56 11.14 -4.06
N ARG A 178 9.47 9.80 -4.10
CA ARG A 178 10.40 8.90 -3.41
C ARG A 178 11.84 9.12 -3.86
N ALA A 179 12.07 9.22 -5.17
CA ALA A 179 13.39 9.46 -5.74
C ALA A 179 14.02 10.78 -5.27
N HIS A 180 13.17 11.76 -4.87
CA HIS A 180 13.59 13.03 -4.28
C HIS A 180 13.64 13.01 -2.74
N GLY A 181 13.50 11.83 -2.11
CA GLY A 181 13.68 11.62 -0.67
C GLY A 181 12.40 11.70 0.17
N THR A 182 11.23 11.88 -0.44
CA THR A 182 9.94 11.82 0.28
C THR A 182 9.64 10.38 0.70
N THR A 183 9.25 10.17 1.94
CA THR A 183 8.72 8.89 2.40
C THR A 183 7.23 8.81 2.16
N ILE A 184 6.74 7.66 1.71
CA ILE A 184 5.33 7.47 1.40
C ILE A 184 4.81 6.26 2.17
N LEU A 185 3.76 6.47 2.97
CA LEU A 185 2.96 5.41 3.57
C LEU A 185 1.62 5.39 2.86
N MET A 186 1.29 4.31 2.19
CA MET A 186 0.00 4.16 1.54
C MET A 186 -0.79 2.98 2.10
N SER A 187 -2.06 3.22 2.44
CA SER A 187 -2.97 2.12 2.74
C SER A 187 -3.70 1.70 1.49
N THR A 188 -3.86 0.41 1.30
CA THR A 188 -4.67 -0.14 0.22
C THR A 188 -5.04 -1.61 0.48
N HIS A 189 -6.07 -2.07 -0.21
CA HIS A 189 -6.46 -3.48 -0.28
C HIS A 189 -6.11 -4.10 -1.65
N GLN A 190 -5.48 -3.33 -2.57
CA GLN A 190 -5.12 -3.77 -3.93
C GLN A 190 -3.68 -4.30 -3.95
N MET A 191 -3.50 -5.61 -3.74
CA MET A 191 -2.19 -6.23 -3.56
C MET A 191 -1.23 -6.03 -4.74
N HIS A 192 -1.74 -6.07 -5.99
CA HIS A 192 -0.91 -5.84 -7.17
C HIS A 192 -0.27 -4.43 -7.22
N GLN A 193 -0.94 -3.40 -6.69
CA GLN A 193 -0.37 -2.05 -6.60
C GLN A 193 0.80 -1.99 -5.61
N VAL A 194 0.65 -2.75 -4.52
CA VAL A 194 1.69 -2.87 -3.49
C VAL A 194 2.92 -3.59 -4.04
N GLU A 195 2.72 -4.69 -4.77
CA GLU A 195 3.80 -5.45 -5.40
C GLU A 195 4.65 -4.62 -6.37
N GLU A 196 4.02 -3.65 -7.04
CA GLU A 196 4.71 -2.80 -8.01
C GLU A 196 5.44 -1.61 -7.37
N MET A 197 5.02 -1.17 -6.18
CA MET A 197 5.47 0.12 -5.66
C MET A 197 6.15 0.06 -4.29
N CYS A 198 5.73 -0.86 -3.41
CA CYS A 198 6.19 -0.84 -2.03
C CYS A 198 7.52 -1.58 -1.87
N ASP A 199 8.37 -1.03 -1.01
CA ASP A 199 9.63 -1.67 -0.58
C ASP A 199 9.36 -2.64 0.57
N ARG A 200 8.53 -2.18 1.54
CA ARG A 200 8.17 -2.93 2.75
C ARG A 200 6.69 -2.76 3.01
N ILE A 201 6.13 -3.70 3.76
CA ILE A 201 4.71 -3.71 4.09
C ILE A 201 4.48 -4.11 5.55
N VAL A 202 3.30 -3.73 6.05
CA VAL A 202 2.65 -4.37 7.19
C VAL A 202 1.23 -4.78 6.79
N LEU A 203 0.85 -6.00 7.13
CA LEU A 203 -0.50 -6.50 6.97
C LEU A 203 -1.21 -6.46 8.32
N ILE A 204 -2.29 -5.68 8.38
CA ILE A 204 -3.15 -5.62 9.57
C ILE A 204 -4.39 -6.49 9.34
N ASN A 205 -4.68 -7.37 10.29
CA ASN A 205 -5.90 -8.14 10.33
C ASN A 205 -6.49 -8.11 11.75
N GLN A 206 -7.78 -7.80 11.87
CA GLN A 206 -8.49 -7.70 13.17
C GLN A 206 -7.76 -6.84 14.22
N GLY A 207 -7.17 -5.73 13.76
CA GLY A 207 -6.44 -4.79 14.62
C GLY A 207 -5.00 -5.17 14.96
N LYS A 208 -4.48 -6.30 14.48
CA LYS A 208 -3.11 -6.78 14.74
C LYS A 208 -2.26 -6.78 13.49
N ASP A 209 -0.97 -6.53 13.64
CA ASP A 209 0.01 -6.76 12.57
C ASP A 209 0.34 -8.26 12.50
N VAL A 210 -0.09 -8.87 11.39
CA VAL A 210 0.07 -10.33 11.17
C VAL A 210 1.23 -10.64 10.23
N LEU A 211 1.75 -9.66 9.51
CA LEU A 211 2.89 -9.78 8.61
C LEU A 211 3.59 -8.43 8.50
N TYR A 212 4.92 -8.40 8.60
CA TYR A 212 5.73 -7.19 8.49
C TYR A 212 7.11 -7.52 7.92
N GLY A 213 7.57 -6.76 6.94
CA GLY A 213 8.90 -6.92 6.34
C GLY A 213 9.00 -6.37 4.92
N SER A 214 10.14 -6.61 4.26
CA SER A 214 10.28 -6.32 2.84
C SER A 214 9.51 -7.34 1.99
N LEU A 215 9.06 -6.91 0.81
CA LEU A 215 8.33 -7.81 -0.11
C LEU A 215 9.16 -9.05 -0.46
N ASP A 216 10.46 -8.87 -0.66
CA ASP A 216 11.37 -9.98 -1.01
C ASP A 216 11.56 -10.98 0.15
N GLU A 217 11.65 -10.49 1.39
CA GLU A 217 11.72 -11.35 2.58
C GLU A 217 10.43 -12.14 2.77
N ILE A 218 9.30 -11.45 2.67
CA ILE A 218 7.97 -12.05 2.78
C ILE A 218 7.79 -13.12 1.71
N ARG A 219 8.05 -12.82 0.44
CA ARG A 219 7.93 -13.79 -0.65
C ARG A 219 8.84 -15.00 -0.45
N ARG A 220 10.08 -14.80 0.00
CA ARG A 220 11.00 -15.91 0.31
C ARG A 220 10.51 -16.79 1.44
N GLN A 221 9.93 -16.20 2.48
CA GLN A 221 9.37 -16.94 3.63
C GLN A 221 8.22 -17.86 3.20
N PHE A 222 7.41 -17.44 2.23
CA PHE A 222 6.28 -18.20 1.70
C PHE A 222 6.59 -18.96 0.41
N SER A 223 7.83 -18.87 -0.12
CA SER A 223 8.26 -19.61 -1.31
C SER A 223 8.60 -21.07 -0.96
N GLY A 224 8.59 -21.94 -1.99
CA GLY A 224 8.97 -23.35 -1.83
C GLY A 224 7.80 -24.29 -1.57
N HIS A 225 6.59 -23.77 -1.34
CA HIS A 225 5.38 -24.59 -1.18
C HIS A 225 4.63 -24.84 -2.50
N ALA A 226 5.16 -24.37 -3.62
CA ALA A 226 4.61 -24.62 -4.94
C ALA A 226 5.69 -24.55 -6.02
N VAL A 227 5.44 -25.20 -7.16
CA VAL A 227 6.28 -25.12 -8.37
C VAL A 227 5.41 -24.88 -9.60
N ASP A 228 5.87 -24.01 -10.51
CA ASP A 228 5.24 -23.78 -11.79
C ASP A 228 5.89 -24.68 -12.85
N VAL A 229 5.11 -25.59 -13.42
CA VAL A 229 5.58 -26.60 -14.37
C VAL A 229 4.90 -26.40 -15.70
N ARG A 230 5.68 -26.47 -16.79
CA ARG A 230 5.15 -26.65 -18.15
C ARG A 230 5.66 -27.98 -18.70
N SER A 231 4.74 -28.79 -19.19
CA SER A 231 5.03 -30.07 -19.79
C SER A 231 4.18 -30.29 -21.04
N LYS A 232 4.75 -31.04 -22.01
CA LYS A 232 3.99 -31.56 -23.14
C LYS A 232 3.19 -32.81 -22.79
N ASP A 233 3.66 -33.53 -21.79
CA ASP A 233 3.03 -34.77 -21.32
C ASP A 233 2.04 -34.44 -20.19
N PRO A 234 1.01 -35.26 -19.98
CA PRO A 234 0.15 -35.18 -18.80
C PRO A 234 1.01 -35.31 -17.54
N LEU A 235 0.75 -34.46 -16.55
CA LEU A 235 1.43 -34.53 -15.26
C LEU A 235 0.87 -35.72 -14.46
N PRO A 236 1.74 -36.57 -13.91
CA PRO A 236 1.32 -37.71 -13.09
C PRO A 236 0.76 -37.26 -11.74
N GLU A 237 -0.12 -38.04 -11.17
CA GLU A 237 -0.53 -37.89 -9.78
C GLU A 237 0.63 -38.28 -8.85
N LEU A 238 1.09 -37.34 -8.04
CA LEU A 238 2.14 -37.53 -7.04
C LEU A 238 1.55 -37.27 -5.66
N ALA A 239 1.81 -38.15 -4.72
CA ALA A 239 1.31 -38.02 -3.34
C ALA A 239 1.80 -36.75 -2.62
N GLN A 240 2.87 -36.16 -3.11
CA GLN A 240 3.47 -34.93 -2.60
C GLN A 240 2.76 -33.65 -3.11
N ILE A 241 1.84 -33.79 -4.07
CA ILE A 241 1.07 -32.67 -4.67
C ILE A 241 -0.31 -32.66 -4.04
N ILE A 242 -0.65 -31.54 -3.38
CA ILE A 242 -1.97 -31.33 -2.77
C ILE A 242 -2.96 -30.85 -3.82
N ASP A 243 -2.51 -29.99 -4.75
CA ASP A 243 -3.36 -29.38 -5.77
C ASP A 243 -2.57 -29.05 -7.05
N ALA A 244 -3.25 -29.05 -8.18
CA ALA A 244 -2.67 -28.76 -9.48
C ALA A 244 -3.55 -27.72 -10.22
N ILE A 245 -3.11 -26.47 -10.23
CA ILE A 245 -3.88 -25.31 -10.71
C ILE A 245 -3.36 -24.87 -12.08
N PRO A 246 -4.15 -24.99 -13.17
CA PRO A 246 -3.76 -24.46 -14.47
C PRO A 246 -3.65 -22.92 -14.43
N GLN A 247 -2.51 -22.38 -14.91
CA GLN A 247 -2.24 -20.96 -14.89
C GLN A 247 -1.42 -20.52 -16.10
N ASN A 248 -1.99 -19.72 -17.00
CA ASN A 248 -1.29 -19.10 -18.14
C ASN A 248 -0.41 -20.04 -18.98
N GLY A 249 -0.90 -21.26 -19.27
CA GLY A 249 -0.15 -22.28 -20.03
C GLY A 249 0.90 -23.06 -19.23
N ASN A 250 1.01 -22.83 -17.94
CA ASN A 250 1.72 -23.64 -16.97
C ASN A 250 0.72 -24.36 -16.05
N THR A 251 1.21 -25.28 -15.24
CA THR A 251 0.45 -25.83 -14.11
C THR A 251 1.20 -25.54 -12.83
N ARG A 252 0.55 -24.86 -11.90
CA ARG A 252 1.08 -24.66 -10.54
C ARG A 252 0.75 -25.89 -9.71
N LEU A 253 1.79 -26.55 -9.21
CA LEU A 253 1.68 -27.70 -8.32
C LEU A 253 1.90 -27.21 -6.89
N VAL A 254 0.87 -27.32 -6.05
CA VAL A 254 0.94 -26.99 -4.62
C VAL A 254 1.47 -28.22 -3.88
N LEU A 255 2.54 -28.03 -3.09
CA LEU A 255 3.27 -29.11 -2.43
C LEU A 255 2.78 -29.31 -1.00
N SER A 256 2.90 -30.54 -0.49
CA SER A 256 2.66 -30.83 0.92
C SER A 256 3.79 -30.24 1.79
N GLU A 257 3.50 -29.94 3.06
CA GLU A 257 4.37 -29.19 4.00
C GLU A 257 5.82 -29.70 4.10
N ASN A 258 6.06 -31.00 3.88
CA ASN A 258 7.39 -31.59 3.98
C ASN A 258 8.05 -31.89 2.63
N THR A 259 7.48 -31.40 1.51
CA THR A 259 7.98 -31.67 0.17
C THR A 259 8.83 -30.48 -0.32
N GLN A 260 10.05 -30.80 -0.76
CA GLN A 260 10.89 -29.80 -1.40
C GLN A 260 10.65 -29.75 -2.93
N PRO A 261 10.77 -28.59 -3.58
CA PRO A 261 10.68 -28.48 -5.04
C PRO A 261 11.55 -29.47 -5.81
N GLN A 262 12.74 -29.78 -5.28
CA GLN A 262 13.66 -30.78 -5.85
C GLN A 262 13.09 -32.20 -5.88
N ASP A 263 12.30 -32.57 -4.87
CA ASP A 263 11.68 -33.90 -4.81
C ASP A 263 10.68 -34.11 -5.94
N ILE A 264 9.92 -33.05 -6.25
CA ILE A 264 8.98 -33.03 -7.36
C ILE A 264 9.71 -33.09 -8.70
N PHE A 265 10.79 -32.29 -8.86
CA PHE A 265 11.59 -32.35 -10.08
C PHE A 265 12.12 -33.76 -10.35
N ILE A 266 12.70 -34.43 -9.32
CA ILE A 266 13.21 -35.79 -9.42
C ILE A 266 12.06 -36.77 -9.71
N ALA A 267 10.92 -36.65 -9.07
CA ALA A 267 9.78 -37.53 -9.28
C ALA A 267 9.26 -37.44 -10.73
N LEU A 268 9.13 -36.25 -11.28
CA LEU A 268 8.72 -36.01 -12.67
C LEU A 268 9.76 -36.56 -13.67
N ALA A 269 11.04 -36.32 -13.39
CA ALA A 269 12.12 -36.82 -14.24
C ALA A 269 12.17 -38.39 -14.25
N ASN A 270 11.99 -39.05 -13.11
CA ASN A 270 11.95 -40.50 -13.00
C ASN A 270 10.77 -41.14 -13.76
N GLN A 271 9.69 -40.37 -13.97
CA GLN A 271 8.53 -40.82 -14.77
C GLN A 271 8.65 -40.43 -16.26
N ASN A 272 9.84 -39.95 -16.66
CA ASN A 272 10.13 -39.51 -18.05
C ASN A 272 9.22 -38.40 -18.58
N VAL A 273 8.73 -37.49 -17.72
CA VAL A 273 7.90 -36.34 -18.13
C VAL A 273 8.79 -35.32 -18.84
N HIS A 274 8.42 -34.92 -20.04
CA HIS A 274 9.18 -33.91 -20.80
C HIS A 274 8.80 -32.51 -20.31
N LEU A 275 9.63 -31.98 -19.41
CA LEU A 275 9.47 -30.64 -18.85
C LEU A 275 10.03 -29.59 -19.82
N GLU A 276 9.19 -28.62 -20.19
CA GLU A 276 9.63 -27.40 -20.91
C GLU A 276 10.04 -26.31 -19.93
N LYS A 277 9.43 -26.27 -18.74
CA LYS A 277 9.71 -25.32 -17.67
C LYS A 277 9.51 -25.99 -16.31
N PHE A 278 10.41 -25.69 -15.39
CA PHE A 278 10.26 -26.00 -13.97
C PHE A 278 10.82 -24.81 -13.18
N GLU A 279 10.00 -24.19 -12.38
CA GLU A 279 10.37 -23.00 -11.62
C GLU A 279 9.74 -23.08 -10.23
N ILE A 280 10.48 -22.65 -9.20
CA ILE A 280 9.91 -22.50 -7.86
C ILE A 280 8.90 -21.35 -7.93
N ALA A 281 7.66 -21.64 -7.62
CA ALA A 281 6.62 -20.63 -7.66
C ALA A 281 6.86 -19.59 -6.55
N ILE A 282 6.88 -18.34 -6.95
CA ILE A 282 6.87 -17.20 -6.03
C ILE A 282 5.41 -16.83 -5.78
N PRO A 283 4.91 -16.96 -4.55
CA PRO A 283 3.51 -16.61 -4.29
C PRO A 283 3.27 -15.12 -4.47
N SER A 284 2.11 -14.78 -5.01
CA SER A 284 1.61 -13.39 -5.03
C SER A 284 1.26 -12.93 -3.62
N LEU A 285 1.21 -11.61 -3.41
CA LEU A 285 0.73 -11.08 -2.13
C LEU A 285 -0.71 -11.49 -1.82
N ASP A 286 -1.56 -11.65 -2.84
CA ASP A 286 -2.93 -12.15 -2.65
C ASP A 286 -2.94 -13.57 -2.08
N GLU A 287 -2.08 -14.47 -2.59
CA GLU A 287 -1.95 -15.85 -2.07
C GLU A 287 -1.43 -15.86 -0.64
N ILE A 288 -0.40 -15.06 -0.35
CA ILE A 288 0.16 -14.91 1.00
C ILE A 288 -0.90 -14.35 1.96
N PHE A 289 -1.62 -13.30 1.53
CA PHE A 289 -2.70 -12.69 2.31
C PHE A 289 -3.77 -13.71 2.70
N ILE A 290 -4.27 -14.48 1.72
CA ILE A 290 -5.28 -15.52 1.96
C ILE A 290 -4.77 -16.57 2.95
N HIS A 291 -3.51 -16.97 2.81
CA HIS A 291 -2.88 -17.96 3.71
C HIS A 291 -2.79 -17.45 5.15
N VAL A 292 -2.28 -16.23 5.34
CA VAL A 292 -2.08 -15.63 6.66
C VAL A 292 -3.42 -15.34 7.37
N VAL A 293 -4.40 -14.81 6.63
CA VAL A 293 -5.72 -14.49 7.20
C VAL A 293 -6.50 -15.75 7.58
N LYS A 294 -6.50 -16.79 6.74
CA LYS A 294 -7.14 -18.09 7.08
C LYS A 294 -6.44 -18.81 8.21
N GLY A 295 -5.11 -18.75 8.28
CA GLY A 295 -4.33 -19.37 9.36
C GLY A 295 -4.49 -18.67 10.72
N SER A 296 -4.93 -17.40 10.74
CA SER A 296 -5.22 -16.66 11.97
C SER A 296 -6.65 -16.87 12.52
N GLU A 297 -7.51 -17.62 11.79
CA GLU A 297 -8.88 -17.95 12.21
C GLU A 297 -8.97 -19.35 12.89
N THR A 298 -7.86 -20.10 12.93
CA THR A 298 -7.75 -21.40 13.63
C THR A 298 -6.98 -21.24 14.94
#